data_5a40d773b1829b9d072e1058955069bd
#
_entry.id   5a40d773b1829b9d072e1058955069bd
#
_cell.length_a   1.000
_cell.length_b   1.000
_cell.length_c   1.000
_cell.angle_alpha   90.00
_cell.angle_beta   90.00
_cell.angle_gamma   90.00
#
_symmetry.space_group_name_H-M   'P 1'
#
loop_
_entity.id
_entity.type
_entity.pdbx_description
1 polymer ?
#
loop_
_entity_poly.entity_id
_entity_poly.type
_entity_poly.pdbx_seq_one_letter_code
_entity_poly.pdbx_strand_id
1 'polypeptide(L)'
;MHHLRDHALSVRKELLTWVAVICLTLLASAAWADPQSEISVYRKSYGLSAVTEDAKLTELARQQANAMAERRSMDHNVYAPFSSRIKPYGSASAAENIAMGTKTFDETLAIWKSSSGHNANLLKPNVTRMGLASASRDGTTYWALILAAQPKPPQSNVRVLSIFPPIILFGVGTP
;
A
#
# COMPACT_ATOMS: atom_id res chain seq x y z
N MET A 1 -33.63 30.59 -48.79
CA MET A 1 -32.42 29.73 -48.84
C MET A 1 -31.34 30.11 -47.80
N HIS A 2 -31.25 31.33 -47.27
CA HIS A 2 -30.26 31.73 -46.26
C HIS A 2 -30.47 31.07 -44.89
N HIS A 3 -31.71 30.98 -44.37
CA HIS A 3 -32.03 30.46 -43.04
C HIS A 3 -31.60 29.02 -42.80
N LEU A 4 -31.64 28.14 -43.82
CA LEU A 4 -31.24 26.72 -43.70
C LEU A 4 -29.69 26.57 -43.61
N ARG A 5 -28.92 27.46 -44.21
CA ARG A 5 -27.44 27.45 -44.15
C ARG A 5 -26.93 27.88 -42.77
N ASP A 6 -27.57 28.87 -42.17
CA ASP A 6 -27.17 29.40 -40.86
C ASP A 6 -27.47 28.37 -39.73
N HIS A 7 -28.58 27.64 -39.83
CA HIS A 7 -28.92 26.53 -38.90
C HIS A 7 -27.91 25.40 -39.00
N ALA A 8 -27.50 25.00 -40.23
CA ALA A 8 -26.54 23.91 -40.42
C ALA A 8 -25.14 24.26 -39.91
N LEU A 9 -24.73 25.54 -40.02
CA LEU A 9 -23.45 26.02 -39.50
C LEU A 9 -23.45 26.13 -37.98
N SER A 10 -24.58 26.49 -37.36
CA SER A 10 -24.74 26.52 -35.91
C SER A 10 -24.64 25.11 -35.31
N VAL A 11 -25.38 24.14 -35.85
CA VAL A 11 -25.35 22.75 -35.40
C VAL A 11 -23.96 22.13 -35.53
N ARG A 12 -23.23 22.41 -36.62
CA ARG A 12 -21.85 21.93 -36.77
C ARG A 12 -20.89 22.55 -35.76
N LYS A 13 -21.02 23.81 -35.41
CA LYS A 13 -20.19 24.44 -34.35
C LYS A 13 -20.45 23.82 -32.97
N GLU A 14 -21.71 23.62 -32.64
CA GLU A 14 -22.12 22.98 -31.41
C GLU A 14 -21.57 21.53 -31.30
N LEU A 15 -21.69 20.71 -32.36
CA LEU A 15 -21.15 19.35 -32.39
C LEU A 15 -19.62 19.34 -32.23
N LEU A 16 -18.90 20.22 -32.90
CA LEU A 16 -17.44 20.32 -32.77
C LEU A 16 -17.02 20.74 -31.37
N THR A 17 -17.80 21.60 -30.70
CA THR A 17 -17.53 22.01 -29.32
C THR A 17 -17.74 20.86 -28.33
N TRP A 18 -18.82 20.09 -28.49
CA TRP A 18 -19.09 18.92 -27.64
C TRP A 18 -18.07 17.79 -27.84
N VAL A 19 -17.64 17.54 -29.09
CA VAL A 19 -16.58 16.55 -29.37
C VAL A 19 -15.25 16.99 -28.75
N ALA A 20 -14.90 18.25 -28.82
CA ALA A 20 -13.68 18.78 -28.19
C ALA A 20 -13.72 18.68 -26.66
N VAL A 21 -14.87 18.97 -26.03
CA VAL A 21 -15.05 18.81 -24.57
C VAL A 21 -14.97 17.36 -24.15
N ILE A 22 -15.59 16.43 -24.90
CA ILE A 22 -15.53 15.00 -24.60
C ILE A 22 -14.11 14.46 -24.79
N CYS A 23 -13.37 14.87 -25.82
CA CYS A 23 -11.96 14.50 -25.97
C CYS A 23 -11.08 15.05 -24.86
N LEU A 24 -11.33 16.28 -24.39
CA LEU A 24 -10.56 16.90 -23.32
C LEU A 24 -10.80 16.20 -21.96
N THR A 25 -12.02 15.72 -21.70
CA THR A 25 -12.35 14.96 -20.48
C THR A 25 -11.78 13.54 -20.50
N LEU A 26 -11.61 12.94 -21.68
CA LEU A 26 -10.98 11.62 -21.83
C LEU A 26 -9.45 11.66 -21.69
N LEU A 27 -8.82 12.81 -21.94
CA LEU A 27 -7.37 12.99 -21.75
C LEU A 27 -6.98 13.31 -20.28
N ALA A 28 -7.94 13.66 -19.44
CA ALA A 28 -7.68 14.07 -18.04
C ALA A 28 -7.53 12.90 -17.04
N SER A 29 -7.62 11.66 -17.47
CA SER A 29 -7.48 10.50 -16.59
C SER A 29 -6.36 9.54 -17.02
N ALA A 30 -5.15 10.07 -17.28
CA ALA A 30 -3.96 9.33 -16.95
C ALA A 30 -3.88 9.34 -15.41
N ALA A 31 -4.77 8.59 -14.77
CA ALA A 31 -4.66 8.31 -13.35
C ALA A 31 -3.32 7.60 -13.17
N TRP A 32 -2.39 8.27 -12.53
CA TRP A 32 -1.16 7.64 -12.05
C TRP A 32 -1.63 6.42 -11.27
N ALA A 33 -1.20 5.25 -11.68
CA ALA A 33 -1.64 4.05 -11.00
C ALA A 33 -1.21 4.16 -9.53
N ASP A 34 -2.17 3.97 -8.63
CA ASP A 34 -1.92 4.01 -7.20
C ASP A 34 -0.88 2.93 -6.84
N PRO A 35 0.19 3.27 -6.10
CA PRO A 35 1.25 2.33 -5.73
C PRO A 35 0.74 1.03 -5.12
N GLN A 36 -0.33 1.09 -4.30
CA GLN A 36 -0.99 -0.09 -3.75
C GLN A 36 -1.55 -0.98 -4.86
N SER A 37 -2.20 -0.37 -5.85
CA SER A 37 -2.77 -1.09 -7.00
C SER A 37 -1.67 -1.76 -7.82
N GLU A 38 -0.58 -1.07 -8.13
CA GLU A 38 0.52 -1.62 -8.92
C GLU A 38 1.19 -2.81 -8.23
N ILE A 39 1.51 -2.69 -6.93
CA ILE A 39 2.05 -3.80 -6.15
C ILE A 39 1.05 -4.96 -6.10
N SER A 40 -0.23 -4.66 -5.91
CA SER A 40 -1.29 -5.69 -5.85
C SER A 40 -1.45 -6.43 -7.17
N VAL A 41 -1.44 -5.73 -8.31
CA VAL A 41 -1.47 -6.34 -9.64
C VAL A 41 -0.24 -7.23 -9.86
N TYR A 42 0.94 -6.73 -9.53
CA TYR A 42 2.18 -7.49 -9.63
C TYR A 42 2.14 -8.77 -8.80
N ARG A 43 1.74 -8.68 -7.54
CA ARG A 43 1.60 -9.84 -6.65
C ARG A 43 0.58 -10.87 -7.17
N LYS A 44 -0.57 -10.38 -7.65
CA LYS A 44 -1.61 -11.25 -8.23
C LYS A 44 -1.13 -12.01 -9.46
N SER A 45 -0.25 -11.45 -10.29
CA SER A 45 0.33 -12.14 -11.44
C SER A 45 1.21 -13.34 -11.04
N TYR A 46 1.61 -13.42 -9.77
CA TYR A 46 2.31 -14.56 -9.18
C TYR A 46 1.42 -15.41 -8.25
N GLY A 47 0.09 -15.26 -8.32
CA GLY A 47 -0.86 -16.03 -7.50
C GLY A 47 -0.91 -15.61 -6.03
N LEU A 48 -0.36 -14.46 -5.67
CA LEU A 48 -0.31 -13.96 -4.29
C LEU A 48 -1.45 -12.98 -4.00
N SER A 49 -1.80 -12.85 -2.72
CA SER A 49 -2.81 -11.88 -2.27
C SER A 49 -2.39 -10.45 -2.58
N ALA A 50 -3.40 -9.61 -2.88
CA ALA A 50 -3.23 -8.16 -2.91
C ALA A 50 -2.77 -7.63 -1.54
N VAL A 51 -2.23 -6.44 -1.55
CA VAL A 51 -1.89 -5.69 -0.33
C VAL A 51 -2.85 -4.52 -0.14
N THR A 52 -3.04 -4.09 1.10
CA THR A 52 -3.82 -2.90 1.47
C THR A 52 -2.92 -1.97 2.25
N GLU A 53 -3.06 -0.67 2.04
CA GLU A 53 -2.35 0.32 2.84
C GLU A 53 -2.67 0.18 4.33
N ASP A 54 -1.62 0.36 5.14
CA ASP A 54 -1.68 0.38 6.59
C ASP A 54 -1.01 1.67 7.08
N ALA A 55 -1.78 2.53 7.71
CA ALA A 55 -1.31 3.85 8.13
C ALA A 55 -0.08 3.80 9.05
N LYS A 56 0.04 2.75 9.89
CA LYS A 56 1.20 2.58 10.76
C LYS A 56 2.44 2.16 9.97
N LEU A 57 2.30 1.28 8.99
CA LEU A 57 3.40 0.91 8.09
C LEU A 57 3.83 2.11 7.23
N THR A 58 2.87 2.91 6.74
CA THR A 58 3.17 4.15 6.00
C THR A 58 3.95 5.14 6.86
N GLU A 59 3.58 5.29 8.13
CA GLU A 59 4.33 6.14 9.07
C GLU A 59 5.75 5.61 9.32
N LEU A 60 5.93 4.31 9.50
CA LEU A 60 7.26 3.69 9.65
C LEU A 60 8.12 3.85 8.39
N ALA A 61 7.52 3.70 7.21
CA ALA A 61 8.19 3.94 5.94
C ALA A 61 8.61 5.42 5.79
N ARG A 62 7.75 6.35 6.22
CA ARG A 62 8.03 7.79 6.20
C ARG A 62 9.20 8.15 7.13
N GLN A 63 9.23 7.61 8.33
CA GLN A 63 10.35 7.81 9.27
C GLN A 63 11.67 7.29 8.70
N GLN A 64 11.64 6.12 8.05
CA GLN A 64 12.81 5.54 7.40
C GLN A 64 13.29 6.40 6.22
N ALA A 65 12.37 6.81 5.33
CA ALA A 65 12.69 7.63 4.17
C ALA A 65 13.28 9.00 4.59
N ASN A 66 12.69 9.64 5.61
CA ASN A 66 13.19 10.89 6.16
C ASN A 66 14.59 10.73 6.75
N ALA A 67 14.82 9.70 7.56
CA ALA A 67 16.13 9.45 8.17
C ALA A 67 17.21 9.17 7.11
N MET A 68 16.87 8.43 6.05
CA MET A 68 17.78 8.22 4.90
C MET A 68 18.11 9.54 4.19
N ALA A 69 17.12 10.39 3.96
CA ALA A 69 17.31 11.70 3.33
C ALA A 69 18.14 12.63 4.21
N GLU A 70 17.84 12.71 5.51
CA GLU A 70 18.58 13.54 6.46
C GLU A 70 20.06 13.17 6.54
N ARG A 71 20.35 11.87 6.58
CA ARG A 71 21.73 11.35 6.71
C ARG A 71 22.41 11.10 5.37
N ARG A 72 21.72 11.30 4.24
CA ARG A 72 22.19 10.96 2.88
C ARG A 72 22.71 9.52 2.79
N SER A 73 22.02 8.60 3.43
CA SER A 73 22.44 7.20 3.56
C SER A 73 21.28 6.27 3.21
N MET A 74 21.52 5.32 2.30
CA MET A 74 20.60 4.23 2.00
C MET A 74 20.96 3.03 2.88
N ASP A 75 20.37 2.98 4.06
CA ASP A 75 20.60 1.93 5.07
C ASP A 75 19.27 1.59 5.75
N HIS A 76 18.96 0.30 5.85
CA HIS A 76 17.76 -0.24 6.48
C HIS A 76 17.61 0.13 7.97
N ASN A 77 18.70 0.44 8.64
CA ASN A 77 18.72 0.69 10.09
C ASN A 77 18.94 2.17 10.44
N VAL A 78 18.95 3.07 9.45
CA VAL A 78 19.29 4.48 9.67
C VAL A 78 18.35 5.19 10.63
N TYR A 79 17.05 4.84 10.63
CA TYR A 79 16.08 5.32 11.61
C TYR A 79 16.13 4.49 12.89
N ALA A 80 15.96 3.19 12.76
CA ALA A 80 16.02 2.18 13.82
C ALA A 80 16.09 0.79 13.19
N PRO A 81 16.60 -0.24 13.88
CA PRO A 81 16.62 -1.60 13.36
C PRO A 81 15.24 -2.04 12.85
N PHE A 82 15.20 -2.58 11.63
CA PHE A 82 13.94 -2.97 10.98
C PHE A 82 13.12 -3.92 11.86
N SER A 83 13.76 -4.91 12.48
CA SER A 83 13.10 -5.88 13.37
C SER A 83 12.39 -5.23 14.56
N SER A 84 12.92 -4.12 15.09
CA SER A 84 12.29 -3.40 16.19
C SER A 84 11.09 -2.58 15.70
N ARG A 85 11.20 -1.96 14.51
CA ARG A 85 10.13 -1.13 13.93
C ARG A 85 8.87 -1.94 13.63
N ILE A 86 9.05 -3.21 13.16
CA ILE A 86 7.94 -4.06 12.72
C ILE A 86 7.52 -5.12 13.73
N LYS A 87 8.01 -5.04 14.96
CA LYS A 87 7.68 -5.99 16.03
C LYS A 87 6.18 -6.29 16.17
N PRO A 88 5.24 -5.32 16.06
CA PRO A 88 3.81 -5.59 16.15
C PRO A 88 3.25 -6.52 15.06
N TYR A 89 3.92 -6.59 13.90
CA TYR A 89 3.53 -7.40 12.74
C TYR A 89 4.23 -8.77 12.70
N GLY A 90 5.25 -8.95 13.53
CA GLY A 90 6.11 -10.14 13.53
C GLY A 90 7.14 -10.10 12.40
N SER A 91 8.42 -10.10 12.76
CA SER A 91 9.54 -9.89 11.82
C SER A 91 9.61 -10.95 10.71
N ALA A 92 9.21 -12.20 10.98
CA ALA A 92 9.18 -13.26 9.96
C ALA A 92 8.14 -13.02 8.85
N SER A 93 7.11 -12.21 9.13
CA SER A 93 6.00 -11.91 8.22
C SER A 93 6.07 -10.49 7.66
N ALA A 94 7.26 -9.90 7.62
CA ALA A 94 7.46 -8.57 7.07
C ALA A 94 8.74 -8.49 6.24
N ALA A 95 8.81 -7.47 5.38
CA ALA A 95 9.96 -7.16 4.54
C ALA A 95 10.02 -5.65 4.28
N GLU A 96 11.20 -5.15 3.98
CA GLU A 96 11.43 -3.77 3.60
C GLU A 96 12.23 -3.70 2.31
N ASN A 97 11.80 -2.84 1.38
CA ASN A 97 12.58 -2.40 0.23
C ASN A 97 12.90 -0.91 0.41
N ILE A 98 14.14 -0.56 0.18
CA ILE A 98 14.58 0.85 0.14
C ILE A 98 15.22 1.12 -1.22
N ALA A 99 15.17 2.38 -1.65
CA ALA A 99 15.86 2.84 -2.86
C ALA A 99 16.23 4.31 -2.74
N MET A 100 17.17 4.77 -3.57
CA MET A 100 17.49 6.18 -3.71
C MET A 100 17.79 6.53 -5.17
N GLY A 101 17.52 7.79 -5.54
CA GLY A 101 17.89 8.36 -6.84
C GLY A 101 16.79 8.34 -7.89
N THR A 102 15.82 7.45 -7.82
CA THR A 102 14.64 7.44 -8.70
C THR A 102 13.69 8.58 -8.35
N LYS A 103 13.03 9.14 -9.36
CA LYS A 103 12.12 10.30 -9.19
C LYS A 103 10.67 9.90 -9.03
N THR A 104 10.29 8.74 -9.57
CA THR A 104 8.92 8.24 -9.56
C THR A 104 8.83 6.88 -8.90
N PHE A 105 7.61 6.52 -8.47
CA PHE A 105 7.37 5.19 -7.92
C PHE A 105 7.53 4.10 -8.99
N ASP A 106 7.10 4.34 -10.22
CA ASP A 106 7.22 3.40 -11.34
C ASP A 106 8.68 3.01 -11.58
N GLU A 107 9.59 4.00 -11.63
CA GLU A 107 11.03 3.75 -11.75
C GLU A 107 11.55 2.92 -10.57
N THR A 108 11.11 3.25 -9.37
CA THR A 108 11.51 2.56 -8.13
C THR A 108 11.01 1.12 -8.12
N LEU A 109 9.76 0.91 -8.49
CA LEU A 109 9.16 -0.43 -8.58
C LEU A 109 9.84 -1.29 -9.65
N ALA A 110 10.21 -0.70 -10.79
CA ALA A 110 10.96 -1.39 -11.85
C ALA A 110 12.32 -1.89 -11.34
N ILE A 111 13.07 -1.05 -10.59
CA ILE A 111 14.34 -1.44 -9.97
C ILE A 111 14.11 -2.57 -8.95
N TRP A 112 13.10 -2.47 -8.10
CA TRP A 112 12.81 -3.51 -7.12
C TRP A 112 12.40 -4.84 -7.78
N LYS A 113 11.64 -4.81 -8.87
CA LYS A 113 11.28 -6.01 -9.65
C LYS A 113 12.49 -6.67 -10.30
N SER A 114 13.49 -5.91 -10.74
CA SER A 114 14.70 -6.42 -11.40
C SER A 114 15.76 -6.98 -10.43
N SER A 115 15.71 -6.59 -9.16
CA SER A 115 16.63 -7.04 -8.11
C SER A 115 16.10 -8.29 -7.42
N SER A 116 16.83 -9.38 -7.40
CA SER A 116 16.37 -10.65 -6.83
C SER A 116 15.95 -10.54 -5.36
N GLY A 117 16.71 -9.80 -4.54
CA GLY A 117 16.38 -9.59 -3.11
C GLY A 117 15.14 -8.73 -2.91
N HIS A 118 15.05 -7.59 -3.61
CA HIS A 118 13.88 -6.72 -3.51
C HIS A 118 12.63 -7.39 -4.10
N ASN A 119 12.78 -8.15 -5.18
CA ASN A 119 11.68 -8.90 -5.78
C ASN A 119 11.17 -9.99 -4.85
N ALA A 120 12.05 -10.71 -4.16
CA ALA A 120 11.66 -11.69 -3.14
C ALA A 120 10.83 -11.03 -2.01
N ASN A 121 11.16 -9.80 -1.63
CA ASN A 121 10.37 -9.03 -0.68
C ASN A 121 8.99 -8.65 -1.23
N LEU A 122 8.91 -8.16 -2.49
CA LEU A 122 7.63 -7.85 -3.16
C LEU A 122 6.71 -9.07 -3.24
N LEU A 123 7.30 -10.24 -3.46
CA LEU A 123 6.60 -11.52 -3.62
C LEU A 123 6.57 -12.35 -2.33
N LYS A 124 6.91 -11.76 -1.19
CA LYS A 124 6.84 -12.47 0.10
C LYS A 124 5.42 -13.00 0.35
N PRO A 125 5.26 -14.31 0.61
CA PRO A 125 3.95 -14.87 0.90
C PRO A 125 3.39 -14.34 2.22
N ASN A 126 2.06 -14.42 2.37
CA ASN A 126 1.33 -14.05 3.58
C ASN A 126 1.39 -12.56 3.98
N VAL A 127 2.04 -11.68 3.21
CA VAL A 127 1.89 -10.23 3.44
C VAL A 127 0.61 -9.74 2.77
N THR A 128 -0.15 -8.93 3.50
CA THR A 128 -1.43 -8.37 3.08
C THR A 128 -1.52 -6.88 3.37
N ARG A 129 -0.51 -6.30 4.00
CA ARG A 129 -0.43 -4.88 4.35
C ARG A 129 0.82 -4.26 3.76
N MET A 130 0.74 -2.98 3.42
CA MET A 130 1.87 -2.21 2.95
C MET A 130 1.87 -0.80 3.52
N GLY A 131 3.05 -0.21 3.58
CA GLY A 131 3.23 1.22 3.76
C GLY A 131 4.36 1.70 2.86
N LEU A 132 4.14 2.76 2.11
CA LEU A 132 5.09 3.37 1.21
C LEU A 132 5.27 4.84 1.55
N ALA A 133 6.51 5.31 1.50
CA ALA A 133 6.82 6.72 1.61
C ALA A 133 8.11 7.06 0.88
N SER A 134 8.25 8.34 0.55
CA SER A 134 9.49 8.90 0.04
C SER A 134 9.82 10.21 0.73
N ALA A 135 11.09 10.58 0.72
CA ALA A 135 11.59 11.87 1.15
C ALA A 135 12.71 12.32 0.21
N SER A 136 12.82 13.63 -0.04
CA SER A 136 13.83 14.16 -0.94
C SER A 136 14.74 15.13 -0.21
N ARG A 137 16.03 15.07 -0.54
CA ARG A 137 17.05 16.01 -0.06
C ARG A 137 18.07 16.26 -1.16
N ASP A 138 18.39 17.53 -1.40
CA ASP A 138 19.40 17.95 -2.37
C ASP A 138 19.19 17.30 -3.76
N GLY A 139 17.92 17.20 -4.20
CA GLY A 139 17.55 16.62 -5.50
C GLY A 139 17.56 15.09 -5.55
N THR A 140 17.94 14.40 -4.46
CA THR A 140 17.90 12.94 -4.34
C THR A 140 16.67 12.51 -3.57
N THR A 141 15.87 11.59 -4.14
CA THR A 141 14.72 10.99 -3.47
C THR A 141 15.09 9.64 -2.87
N TYR A 142 14.62 9.41 -1.66
CA TYR A 142 14.78 8.16 -0.89
C TYR A 142 13.41 7.53 -0.69
N TRP A 143 13.31 6.26 -0.99
CA TRP A 143 12.07 5.48 -0.94
C TRP A 143 12.16 4.40 0.11
N ALA A 144 11.07 4.17 0.83
CA ALA A 144 10.92 3.03 1.72
C ALA A 144 9.54 2.40 1.52
N LEU A 145 9.51 1.10 1.27
CA LEU A 145 8.33 0.25 1.23
C LEU A 145 8.43 -0.80 2.32
N ILE A 146 7.43 -0.88 3.17
CA ILE A 146 7.29 -1.95 4.16
C ILE A 146 6.09 -2.81 3.78
N LEU A 147 6.31 -4.11 3.73
CA LEU A 147 5.28 -5.13 3.53
C LEU A 147 5.16 -5.98 4.80
N ALA A 148 3.94 -6.27 5.24
CA ALA A 148 3.73 -7.08 6.44
C ALA A 148 2.44 -7.93 6.36
N ALA A 149 2.40 -9.00 7.14
CA ALA A 149 1.16 -9.70 7.43
C ALA A 149 0.22 -8.82 8.28
N GLN A 150 -1.05 -9.18 8.36
CA GLN A 150 -1.97 -8.58 9.32
C GLN A 150 -1.37 -8.70 10.74
N PRO A 151 -1.36 -7.65 11.55
CA PRO A 151 -0.98 -7.75 12.95
C PRO A 151 -1.84 -8.82 13.64
N LYS A 152 -1.23 -9.65 14.47
CA LYS A 152 -2.01 -10.55 15.30
C LYS A 152 -2.82 -9.71 16.29
N PRO A 153 -4.11 -10.01 16.48
CA PRO A 153 -4.88 -9.39 17.55
C PRO A 153 -4.13 -9.52 18.88
N PRO A 154 -4.18 -8.53 19.75
CA PRO A 154 -3.68 -8.68 21.12
C PRO A 154 -4.30 -9.96 21.69
N GLN A 155 -3.48 -10.88 22.17
CA GLN A 155 -4.02 -12.02 22.91
C GLN A 155 -4.64 -11.43 24.17
N SER A 156 -5.96 -11.41 24.23
CA SER A 156 -6.66 -11.07 25.46
C SER A 156 -6.36 -12.18 26.46
N ASN A 157 -5.47 -11.90 27.40
CA ASN A 157 -5.29 -12.75 28.58
C ASN A 157 -6.53 -12.60 29.51
N VAL A 158 -7.72 -12.75 28.95
CA VAL A 158 -8.92 -12.90 29.75
C VAL A 158 -8.85 -14.28 30.33
N ARG A 159 -8.24 -14.39 31.52
CA ARG A 159 -8.53 -15.50 32.41
C ARG A 159 -10.00 -15.41 32.74
N VAL A 160 -10.82 -16.22 32.08
CA VAL A 160 -12.20 -16.44 32.54
C VAL A 160 -12.05 -17.12 33.88
N LEU A 161 -12.07 -16.34 34.96
CA LEU A 161 -12.31 -16.86 36.27
C LEU A 161 -13.75 -17.37 36.22
N SER A 162 -13.89 -18.69 36.17
CA SER A 162 -15.19 -19.34 36.37
C SER A 162 -15.62 -19.01 37.82
N ILE A 163 -16.44 -18.00 37.98
CA ILE A 163 -16.96 -17.52 39.29
C ILE A 163 -18.11 -18.41 39.76
N PHE A 164 -18.52 -19.37 38.94
CA PHE A 164 -19.57 -20.30 39.32
C PHE A 164 -18.95 -21.60 39.80
N PRO A 165 -19.22 -22.00 41.09
CA PRO A 165 -18.90 -23.35 41.53
C PRO A 165 -19.73 -24.37 40.73
N PRO A 166 -19.23 -25.59 40.52
CA PRO A 166 -20.01 -26.64 39.84
C PRO A 166 -21.31 -26.87 40.59
N ILE A 167 -22.45 -26.74 39.88
CA ILE A 167 -23.76 -27.12 40.45
C ILE A 167 -23.76 -28.63 40.62
N ILE A 168 -23.71 -29.09 41.85
CA ILE A 168 -23.91 -30.49 42.19
C ILE A 168 -25.41 -30.77 42.17
N LEU A 169 -25.90 -31.39 41.10
CA LEU A 169 -27.26 -31.90 41.03
C LEU A 169 -27.35 -33.15 41.93
N PHE A 170 -27.90 -33.01 43.12
CA PHE A 170 -28.34 -34.15 43.91
C PHE A 170 -29.54 -34.80 43.21
N GLY A 171 -29.35 -36.02 42.73
CA GLY A 171 -30.44 -36.85 42.23
C GLY A 171 -31.40 -37.14 43.37
N VAL A 172 -32.66 -36.68 43.23
CA VAL A 172 -33.73 -37.07 44.13
C VAL A 172 -34.14 -38.49 43.75
N GLY A 173 -33.72 -39.44 44.57
CA GLY A 173 -34.23 -40.80 44.46
C GLY A 173 -35.71 -40.82 44.80
N THR A 174 -36.52 -41.35 43.89
CA THR A 174 -37.92 -41.65 44.15
C THR A 174 -38.03 -43.03 44.84
N PRO A 175 -38.95 -43.23 45.77
CA PRO A 175 -39.15 -44.47 46.51
C PRO A 175 -39.66 -45.64 45.66
#